data_5c7c896dd51369f3b620bfee794a0cf9
#
_entry.id   5c7c896dd51369f3b620bfee794a0cf9
#
_cell.length_a   1.000
_cell.length_b   1.000
_cell.length_c   1.000
_cell.angle_alpha   90.00
_cell.angle_beta   90.00
_cell.angle_gamma   90.00
#
_symmetry.space_group_name_H-M   'P 1'
#
loop_
_entity.id
_entity.type
_entity.pdbx_description
1 polymer ?
#
loop_
_entity_poly.entity_id
_entity_poly.type
_entity_poly.pdbx_seq_one_letter_code
_entity_poly.pdbx_strand_id
1 'polypeptide(L)'
;MIAMPFHPSNTYTIDELNANLMDILDDCEKRAEVSFDGKVKLDLKSKVRDGKLYVDQGIIAGCAGGGFENICDAADILNGHSIGADEFTLSVYPASTPIYMELVKNGAVAKLLETGAIVKTAFCGPCFGAGDTPANNAFSIRHSTRNFPNREGSKIQNLSLIHI
;
A
#
# COMPACT_ATOMS: atom_id res chain seq x y z
N MET A 1 -7.82 7.19 -6.66
CA MET A 1 -7.64 6.17 -7.72
C MET A 1 -6.63 5.14 -7.24
N ILE A 2 -6.77 3.89 -7.68
CA ILE A 2 -5.89 2.78 -7.30
C ILE A 2 -5.22 2.25 -8.55
N ALA A 3 -3.89 2.19 -8.57
CA ALA A 3 -3.11 1.61 -9.67
C ALA A 3 -2.81 0.14 -9.35
N MET A 4 -3.30 -0.73 -10.20
CA MET A 4 -3.06 -2.17 -10.10
C MET A 4 -1.64 -2.53 -10.60
N PRO A 5 -1.10 -3.72 -10.25
CA PRO A 5 0.23 -4.14 -10.66
C PRO A 5 0.45 -4.11 -12.18
N PHE A 6 1.71 -4.13 -12.59
CA PHE A 6 2.28 -4.31 -13.92
C PHE A 6 2.29 -3.11 -14.87
N HIS A 7 1.35 -2.17 -14.80
CA HIS A 7 1.43 -0.96 -15.62
C HIS A 7 0.75 0.24 -14.95
N PRO A 8 1.36 1.44 -14.97
CA PRO A 8 0.77 2.64 -14.34
C PRO A 8 -0.59 3.06 -14.90
N SER A 9 -0.90 2.68 -16.16
CA SER A 9 -2.20 2.96 -16.77
C SER A 9 -3.31 1.99 -16.32
N ASN A 10 -2.97 0.93 -15.60
CA ASN A 10 -3.93 0.00 -15.03
C ASN A 10 -4.52 0.57 -13.74
N THR A 11 -5.28 1.65 -13.86
CA THR A 11 -5.74 2.49 -12.76
C THR A 11 -7.25 2.59 -12.77
N TYR A 12 -7.84 2.41 -11.60
CA TYR A 12 -9.29 2.41 -11.38
C TYR A 12 -9.66 3.40 -10.27
N THR A 13 -10.88 3.91 -10.31
CA THR A 13 -11.49 4.50 -9.11
C THR A 13 -11.80 3.40 -8.10
N ILE A 14 -12.05 3.77 -6.85
CA ILE A 14 -12.44 2.79 -5.81
C ILE A 14 -13.76 2.11 -6.17
N ASP A 15 -14.70 2.87 -6.73
CA ASP A 15 -16.01 2.35 -7.14
C ASP A 15 -15.90 1.37 -8.31
N GLU A 16 -15.09 1.70 -9.32
CA GLU A 16 -14.81 0.80 -10.45
C GLU A 16 -14.13 -0.49 -9.99
N LEU A 17 -13.14 -0.37 -9.08
CA LEU A 17 -12.47 -1.54 -8.50
C LEU A 17 -13.47 -2.44 -7.75
N ASN A 18 -14.30 -1.85 -6.90
CA ASN A 18 -15.28 -2.61 -6.13
C ASN A 18 -16.35 -3.28 -7.02
N ALA A 19 -16.81 -2.58 -8.06
CA ALA A 19 -17.83 -3.12 -8.99
C ALA A 19 -17.30 -4.27 -9.85
N ASN A 20 -16.01 -4.26 -10.20
CA ASN A 20 -15.40 -5.22 -11.13
C ASN A 20 -14.23 -6.00 -10.50
N LEU A 21 -14.25 -6.17 -9.18
CA LEU A 21 -13.11 -6.66 -8.41
C LEU A 21 -12.54 -7.97 -8.97
N MET A 22 -13.38 -8.97 -9.18
CA MET A 22 -12.93 -10.30 -9.62
C MET A 22 -12.31 -10.29 -11.02
N ASP A 23 -12.87 -9.51 -11.94
CA ASP A 23 -12.36 -9.39 -13.31
C ASP A 23 -11.02 -8.66 -13.35
N ILE A 24 -10.88 -7.61 -12.54
CA ILE A 24 -9.63 -6.85 -12.41
C ILE A 24 -8.52 -7.71 -11.81
N LEU A 25 -8.82 -8.48 -10.76
CA LEU A 25 -7.86 -9.40 -10.16
C LEU A 25 -7.44 -10.52 -11.13
N ASP A 26 -8.39 -11.07 -11.89
CA ASP A 26 -8.12 -12.08 -12.91
C ASP A 26 -7.20 -11.54 -14.03
N ASP A 27 -7.43 -10.32 -14.49
CA ASP A 27 -6.54 -9.64 -15.45
C ASP A 27 -5.13 -9.43 -14.87
N CYS A 28 -5.01 -9.03 -13.61
CA CYS A 28 -3.72 -8.90 -12.93
C CYS A 28 -2.98 -10.24 -12.83
N GLU A 29 -3.66 -11.32 -12.49
CA GLU A 29 -3.06 -12.66 -12.42
C GLU A 29 -2.56 -13.13 -13.80
N LYS A 30 -3.34 -12.91 -14.86
CA LYS A 30 -2.94 -13.22 -16.25
C LYS A 30 -1.73 -12.40 -16.69
N ARG A 31 -1.71 -11.11 -16.38
CA ARG A 31 -0.54 -10.24 -16.68
C ARG A 31 0.70 -10.68 -15.92
N ALA A 32 0.55 -11.14 -14.68
CA ALA A 32 1.64 -11.69 -13.89
C ALA A 32 2.24 -12.92 -14.57
N GLU A 33 1.41 -13.86 -14.98
CA GLU A 33 1.84 -15.09 -15.65
C GLU A 33 2.67 -14.78 -16.89
N VAL A 34 2.21 -13.83 -17.71
CA VAL A 34 2.95 -13.37 -18.92
C VAL A 34 4.25 -12.65 -18.52
N SER A 35 4.20 -11.73 -17.54
CA SER A 35 5.36 -10.89 -17.17
C SER A 35 6.48 -11.69 -16.50
N PHE A 36 6.16 -12.81 -15.89
CA PHE A 36 7.11 -13.68 -15.20
C PHE A 36 7.38 -15.01 -15.92
N ASP A 37 7.02 -15.12 -17.20
CA ASP A 37 7.19 -16.36 -18.00
C ASP A 37 6.64 -17.61 -17.31
N GLY A 38 5.51 -17.48 -16.64
CA GLY A 38 4.87 -18.57 -15.87
C GLY A 38 5.61 -19.01 -14.61
N LYS A 39 6.72 -18.34 -14.23
CA LYS A 39 7.53 -18.71 -13.06
C LYS A 39 6.90 -18.27 -11.73
N VAL A 40 6.00 -17.30 -11.77
CA VAL A 40 5.31 -16.75 -10.60
C VAL A 40 3.82 -16.84 -10.85
N LYS A 41 3.11 -17.50 -9.97
CA LYS A 41 1.66 -17.54 -9.97
C LYS A 41 1.13 -16.68 -8.82
N LEU A 42 0.44 -15.60 -9.14
CA LEU A 42 -0.27 -14.81 -8.16
C LEU A 42 -1.61 -15.47 -7.85
N ASP A 43 -2.04 -15.36 -6.60
CA ASP A 43 -3.35 -15.80 -6.14
C ASP A 43 -4.04 -14.63 -5.42
N LEU A 44 -4.41 -13.61 -6.20
CA LEU A 44 -5.06 -12.40 -5.70
C LEU A 44 -6.51 -12.67 -5.30
N LYS A 45 -7.18 -13.57 -6.02
CA LYS A 45 -8.59 -13.89 -5.76
C LYS A 45 -8.79 -14.55 -4.40
N SER A 46 -7.81 -15.27 -3.87
CA SER A 46 -7.84 -15.83 -2.51
C SER A 46 -7.86 -14.76 -1.40
N LYS A 47 -7.47 -13.52 -1.73
CA LYS A 47 -7.53 -12.38 -0.82
C LYS A 47 -8.92 -11.72 -0.76
N VAL A 48 -9.87 -12.19 -1.54
CA VAL A 48 -11.24 -11.67 -1.50
C VAL A 48 -12.05 -12.44 -0.46
N ARG A 49 -12.61 -11.72 0.52
CA ARG A 49 -13.49 -12.24 1.57
C ARG A 49 -14.74 -11.37 1.63
N ASP A 50 -15.91 -11.98 1.61
CA ASP A 50 -17.20 -11.28 1.66
C ASP A 50 -17.33 -10.17 0.59
N GLY A 51 -16.79 -10.41 -0.61
CA GLY A 51 -16.79 -9.45 -1.73
C GLY A 51 -15.85 -8.26 -1.55
N LYS A 52 -14.96 -8.27 -0.57
CA LYS A 52 -13.97 -7.22 -0.32
C LYS A 52 -12.55 -7.76 -0.48
N LEU A 53 -11.68 -6.94 -1.04
CA LEU A 53 -10.27 -7.24 -1.14
C LEU A 53 -9.58 -6.97 0.20
N TYR A 54 -9.02 -8.02 0.80
CA TYR A 54 -8.24 -7.93 2.02
C TYR A 54 -6.79 -7.53 1.71
N VAL A 55 -6.31 -6.56 2.46
CA VAL A 55 -4.95 -6.03 2.38
C VAL A 55 -4.21 -6.41 3.66
N ASP A 56 -3.00 -6.90 3.53
CA ASP A 56 -2.17 -7.32 4.68
C ASP A 56 -1.30 -6.17 5.20
N GLN A 57 -0.93 -5.22 4.32
CA GLN A 57 -0.07 -4.09 4.67
C GLN A 57 -0.47 -2.81 3.93
N GLY A 58 -0.49 -1.70 4.66
CA GLY A 58 -0.59 -0.36 4.10
C GLY A 58 0.69 0.45 4.35
N ILE A 59 1.14 1.22 3.35
CA ILE A 59 2.31 2.10 3.49
C ILE A 59 2.02 3.47 2.87
N ILE A 60 2.29 4.52 3.63
CA ILE A 60 2.33 5.90 3.16
C ILE A 60 3.78 6.37 3.28
N ALA A 61 4.47 6.60 2.17
CA ALA A 61 5.91 6.85 2.20
C ALA A 61 6.43 7.65 1.02
N GLY A 62 7.66 8.11 1.16
CA GLY A 62 8.45 8.76 0.13
C GLY A 62 8.05 10.20 -0.15
N CYS A 63 8.67 10.77 -1.19
CA CYS A 63 8.43 12.16 -1.57
C CYS A 63 7.00 12.40 -2.12
N ALA A 64 6.33 11.37 -2.59
CA ALA A 64 4.94 11.46 -3.05
C ALA A 64 3.94 11.28 -1.90
N GLY A 65 3.98 10.13 -1.20
CA GLY A 65 3.02 9.83 -0.14
C GLY A 65 3.30 10.51 1.19
N GLY A 66 4.58 10.71 1.53
CA GLY A 66 5.02 11.27 2.82
C GLY A 66 4.96 12.80 2.92
N GLY A 67 4.35 13.49 1.96
CA GLY A 67 4.13 14.95 2.01
C GLY A 67 3.21 15.34 3.16
N PHE A 68 3.35 16.60 3.61
CA PHE A 68 2.59 17.10 4.76
C PHE A 68 1.07 16.97 4.56
N GLU A 69 0.56 17.48 3.45
CA GLU A 69 -0.88 17.44 3.12
C GLU A 69 -1.40 16.02 3.02
N ASN A 70 -0.69 15.14 2.30
CA ASN A 70 -1.10 13.74 2.15
C ASN A 70 -1.23 13.00 3.49
N ILE A 71 -0.31 13.25 4.43
CA ILE A 71 -0.38 12.64 5.76
C ILE A 71 -1.48 13.26 6.60
N CYS A 72 -1.73 14.56 6.49
CA CYS A 72 -2.85 15.22 7.15
C CYS A 72 -4.19 14.65 6.63
N ASP A 73 -4.35 14.52 5.33
CA ASP A 73 -5.55 13.94 4.71
C ASP A 73 -5.78 12.50 5.19
N ALA A 74 -4.71 11.70 5.23
CA ALA A 74 -4.78 10.34 5.75
C ALA A 74 -5.18 10.31 7.24
N ALA A 75 -4.63 11.21 8.05
CA ALA A 75 -4.97 11.34 9.46
C ALA A 75 -6.43 11.76 9.67
N ASP A 76 -6.95 12.64 8.82
CA ASP A 76 -8.35 13.09 8.90
C ASP A 76 -9.33 12.01 8.42
N ILE A 77 -9.00 11.28 7.36
CA ILE A 77 -9.80 10.14 6.87
C ILE A 77 -9.90 9.04 7.93
N LEU A 78 -8.79 8.75 8.62
CA LEU A 78 -8.71 7.67 9.60
C LEU A 78 -9.16 8.10 11.01
N ASN A 79 -9.34 9.40 11.26
CA ASN A 79 -9.68 9.92 12.56
C ASN A 79 -10.97 9.30 13.12
N GLY A 80 -10.90 8.77 14.33
CA GLY A 80 -12.02 8.07 14.98
C GLY A 80 -12.27 6.64 14.49
N HIS A 81 -11.41 6.12 13.60
CA HIS A 81 -11.43 4.74 13.15
C HIS A 81 -10.25 3.96 13.72
N SER A 82 -10.33 2.64 13.73
CA SER A 82 -9.23 1.75 14.08
C SER A 82 -8.85 0.91 12.86
N ILE A 83 -7.56 0.71 12.66
CA ILE A 83 -7.06 -0.25 11.65
C ILE A 83 -7.22 -1.71 12.10
N GLY A 84 -7.76 -1.93 13.30
CA GLY A 84 -7.90 -3.25 13.88
C GLY A 84 -6.69 -3.67 14.73
N ALA A 85 -6.80 -4.86 15.32
CA ALA A 85 -5.74 -5.49 16.11
C ALA A 85 -5.26 -6.81 15.47
N ASP A 86 -5.63 -7.02 14.20
CA ASP A 86 -5.27 -8.21 13.42
C ASP A 86 -3.88 -8.09 12.78
N GLU A 87 -3.62 -8.90 11.76
CA GLU A 87 -2.33 -8.94 11.07
C GLU A 87 -2.06 -7.72 10.17
N PHE A 88 -3.07 -6.89 9.87
CA PHE A 88 -2.88 -5.69 9.05
C PHE A 88 -2.00 -4.66 9.76
N THR A 89 -1.05 -4.10 9.02
CA THR A 89 -0.19 -3.02 9.50
C THR A 89 -0.27 -1.80 8.58
N LEU A 90 -0.33 -0.61 9.15
CA LEU A 90 -0.19 0.65 8.41
C LEU A 90 1.05 1.39 8.90
N SER A 91 2.04 1.55 8.04
CA SER A 91 3.25 2.33 8.32
C SER A 91 3.25 3.65 7.56
N VAL A 92 3.52 4.73 8.28
CA VAL A 92 3.56 6.10 7.74
C VAL A 92 4.97 6.68 7.91
N TYR A 93 5.56 7.10 6.80
CA TYR A 93 6.89 7.70 6.73
C TYR A 93 6.82 9.13 6.19
N PRO A 94 6.94 10.15 7.02
CA PRO A 94 7.06 11.54 6.55
C PRO A 94 8.24 11.69 5.59
N ALA A 95 8.11 12.56 4.58
CA ALA A 95 9.14 12.73 3.56
C ALA A 95 10.42 13.38 4.11
N SER A 96 10.34 14.09 5.22
CA SER A 96 11.49 14.71 5.86
C SER A 96 11.23 14.96 7.36
N THR A 97 12.32 15.20 8.11
CA THR A 97 12.23 15.56 9.54
C THR A 97 11.44 16.87 9.78
N PRO A 98 11.61 17.95 9.01
CA PRO A 98 10.77 19.14 9.16
C PRO A 98 9.27 18.85 8.98
N ILE A 99 8.89 18.07 7.97
CA ILE A 99 7.50 17.64 7.79
C ILE A 99 7.02 16.85 9.00
N TYR A 100 7.82 15.92 9.50
CA TYR A 100 7.46 15.14 10.68
C TYR A 100 7.21 16.05 11.89
N MET A 101 8.07 17.04 12.11
CA MET A 101 7.89 17.98 13.22
C MET A 101 6.60 18.80 13.10
N GLU A 102 6.23 19.24 11.90
CA GLU A 102 4.97 19.95 11.70
C GLU A 102 3.74 19.03 11.90
N LEU A 103 3.81 17.77 11.48
CA LEU A 103 2.77 16.77 11.72
C LEU A 103 2.58 16.44 13.22
N VAL A 104 3.67 16.50 14.00
CA VAL A 104 3.58 16.39 15.47
C VAL A 104 2.89 17.61 16.07
N LYS A 105 3.27 18.83 15.64
CA LYS A 105 2.71 20.08 16.16
C LYS A 105 1.23 20.26 15.84
N ASN A 106 0.79 19.85 14.64
CA ASN A 106 -0.62 19.98 14.24
C ASN A 106 -1.52 18.85 14.73
N GLY A 107 -0.95 17.82 15.38
CA GLY A 107 -1.69 16.69 15.95
C GLY A 107 -1.99 15.56 14.99
N ALA A 108 -1.59 15.60 13.71
CA ALA A 108 -1.83 14.53 12.75
C ALA A 108 -1.17 13.20 13.18
N VAL A 109 0.03 13.28 13.78
CA VAL A 109 0.71 12.09 14.32
C VAL A 109 -0.11 11.44 15.43
N ALA A 110 -0.68 12.23 16.35
CA ALA A 110 -1.52 11.70 17.42
C ALA A 110 -2.76 10.97 16.86
N LYS A 111 -3.48 11.59 15.92
CA LYS A 111 -4.62 10.96 15.24
C LYS A 111 -4.26 9.62 14.62
N LEU A 112 -3.13 9.54 13.90
CA LEU A 112 -2.66 8.30 13.29
C LEU A 112 -2.32 7.23 14.32
N LEU A 113 -1.62 7.58 15.41
CA LEU A 113 -1.29 6.64 16.49
C LEU A 113 -2.55 6.10 17.17
N GLU A 114 -3.57 6.92 17.38
CA GLU A 114 -4.85 6.51 17.95
C GLU A 114 -5.58 5.46 17.08
N THR A 115 -5.35 5.47 15.76
CA THR A 115 -5.92 4.45 14.86
C THR A 115 -5.18 3.10 14.94
N GLY A 116 -3.99 3.05 15.53
CA GLY A 116 -3.08 1.91 15.54
C GLY A 116 -2.01 1.95 14.44
N ALA A 117 -1.95 3.01 13.64
CA ALA A 117 -0.90 3.16 12.62
C ALA A 117 0.48 3.39 13.27
N ILE A 118 1.53 2.95 12.58
CA ILE A 118 2.93 3.09 13.02
C ILE A 118 3.55 4.28 12.30
N VAL A 119 3.79 5.38 13.00
CA VAL A 119 4.48 6.54 12.44
C VAL A 119 5.97 6.39 12.67
N LYS A 120 6.75 6.40 11.59
CA LYS A 120 8.20 6.18 11.59
C LYS A 120 8.93 7.46 11.19
N THR A 121 10.25 7.47 11.42
CA THR A 121 11.11 8.57 10.98
C THR A 121 11.21 8.64 9.46
N ALA A 122 11.56 9.82 8.93
CA ALA A 122 11.76 10.03 7.50
C ALA A 122 12.78 9.02 6.92
N PHE A 123 12.35 8.18 6.01
CA PHE A 123 13.18 7.17 5.37
C PHE A 123 12.63 6.78 4.00
N CYS A 124 13.47 6.80 2.98
CA CYS A 124 13.07 6.48 1.61
C CYS A 124 12.98 4.97 1.32
N GLY A 125 13.41 4.13 2.26
CA GLY A 125 13.52 2.68 2.10
C GLY A 125 12.28 1.96 1.56
N PRO A 126 11.07 2.22 2.09
CA PRO A 126 9.86 1.56 1.60
C PRO A 126 9.56 1.82 0.12
N CYS A 127 10.09 2.91 -0.44
CA CYS A 127 9.90 3.22 -1.86
C CYS A 127 10.71 2.33 -2.82
N PHE A 128 11.73 1.63 -2.32
CA PHE A 128 12.59 0.75 -3.13
C PHE A 128 12.82 -0.65 -2.51
N GLY A 129 11.98 -1.02 -1.55
CA GLY A 129 12.02 -2.35 -0.96
C GLY A 129 13.06 -2.55 0.15
N ALA A 130 13.48 -1.47 0.80
CA ALA A 130 14.32 -1.52 1.99
C ALA A 130 13.51 -1.11 3.22
N GLY A 131 13.33 -2.06 4.13
CA GLY A 131 12.47 -1.91 5.30
C GLY A 131 10.97 -1.94 4.95
N ASP A 132 10.16 -2.38 5.90
CA ASP A 132 8.71 -2.58 5.73
C ASP A 132 8.34 -3.36 4.46
N THR A 133 9.13 -4.37 4.14
CA THR A 133 8.76 -5.30 3.08
C THR A 133 7.60 -6.17 3.54
N PRO A 134 6.59 -6.38 2.71
CA PRO A 134 5.49 -7.27 3.06
C PRO A 134 5.98 -8.70 3.24
N ALA A 135 5.27 -9.47 4.05
CA ALA A 135 5.51 -10.90 4.19
C ALA A 135 5.28 -11.64 2.86
N ASN A 136 5.74 -12.88 2.80
CA ASN A 136 5.50 -13.73 1.63
C ASN A 136 4.01 -13.93 1.39
N ASN A 137 3.59 -13.79 0.15
CA ASN A 137 2.19 -13.83 -0.27
C ASN A 137 1.30 -12.76 0.37
N ALA A 138 1.87 -11.75 1.04
CA ALA A 138 1.12 -10.64 1.56
C ALA A 138 0.75 -9.66 0.44
N PHE A 139 -0.43 -9.08 0.57
CA PHE A 139 -0.96 -8.08 -0.32
C PHE A 139 -0.74 -6.69 0.29
N SER A 140 0.05 -5.85 -0.36
CA SER A 140 0.42 -4.52 0.14
C SER A 140 -0.19 -3.41 -0.71
N ILE A 141 -0.78 -2.42 -0.05
CA ILE A 141 -1.27 -1.19 -0.66
C ILE A 141 -0.34 -0.03 -0.29
N ARG A 142 0.02 0.80 -1.27
CA ARG A 142 1.04 1.82 -1.03
C ARG A 142 0.71 3.15 -1.67
N HIS A 143 0.86 4.20 -0.90
CA HIS A 143 0.99 5.55 -1.41
C HIS A 143 2.48 5.90 -1.47
N SER A 144 3.10 5.61 -2.60
CA SER A 144 4.53 5.85 -2.87
C SER A 144 4.75 6.22 -4.35
N THR A 145 6.01 6.29 -4.82
CA THR A 145 6.30 6.94 -6.09
C THR A 145 6.00 6.16 -7.37
N ARG A 146 6.16 4.84 -7.39
CA ARG A 146 6.06 4.07 -8.65
C ARG A 146 5.71 2.61 -8.42
N ASN A 147 5.00 2.06 -9.40
CA ASN A 147 4.66 0.65 -9.47
C ASN A 147 5.46 -0.02 -10.60
N PHE A 148 6.38 -0.91 -10.26
CA PHE A 148 7.15 -1.71 -11.22
C PHE A 148 7.54 -3.07 -10.62
N PRO A 149 7.76 -4.10 -11.45
CA PRO A 149 8.08 -5.44 -10.99
C PRO A 149 9.36 -5.50 -10.14
N ASN A 150 9.41 -6.44 -9.20
CA ASN A 150 10.57 -6.72 -8.35
C ASN A 150 11.07 -5.54 -7.49
N ARG A 151 10.23 -4.55 -7.25
CA ARG A 151 10.61 -3.40 -6.45
C ARG A 151 10.78 -3.75 -4.98
N GLU A 152 9.99 -4.67 -4.48
CA GLU A 152 9.91 -5.02 -3.06
C GLU A 152 9.80 -6.51 -2.83
N GLY A 153 10.19 -6.93 -1.62
CA GLY A 153 10.16 -8.30 -1.22
C GLY A 153 11.34 -9.14 -1.69
N SER A 154 11.28 -10.42 -1.46
CA SER A 154 12.27 -11.38 -1.96
C SER A 154 12.10 -11.58 -3.46
N LYS A 155 13.19 -11.51 -4.22
CA LYS A 155 13.18 -11.77 -5.67
C LYS A 155 12.73 -13.18 -6.06
N ILE A 156 12.48 -14.03 -5.08
CA ILE A 156 12.19 -15.46 -5.26
C ILE A 156 10.73 -15.79 -4.92
N GLN A 157 9.93 -14.84 -4.40
CA GLN A 157 8.62 -15.14 -3.85
C GLN A 157 7.50 -14.27 -4.43
N ASN A 158 6.31 -14.86 -4.52
CA ASN A 158 5.09 -14.23 -5.01
C ASN A 158 4.73 -13.03 -4.14
N LEU A 159 4.91 -11.85 -4.67
CA LEU A 159 4.57 -10.60 -4.00
C LEU A 159 3.53 -9.87 -4.82
N SER A 160 2.42 -9.57 -4.21
CA SER A 160 1.37 -8.77 -4.81
C SER A 160 1.40 -7.36 -4.24
N LEU A 161 1.62 -6.37 -5.09
CA LEU A 161 1.66 -4.97 -4.74
C LEU A 161 0.58 -4.20 -5.47
N ILE A 162 -0.17 -3.41 -4.74
CA ILE A 162 -1.05 -2.37 -5.31
C ILE A 162 -0.54 -1.00 -4.87
N HIS A 163 -0.47 -0.06 -5.81
CA HIS A 163 -0.19 1.34 -5.55
C HIS A 163 -1.46 2.19 -5.63
N ILE A 164 -1.58 3.08 -4.69
CA ILE A 164 -2.60 4.14 -4.69
C ILE A 164 -1.96 5.43 -5.18
#